data_10e0ba4f93066acd59fa7f7ccc3540b4
#
_entry.id   10e0ba4f93066acd59fa7f7ccc3540b4
#
_cell.length_a   1.000
_cell.length_b   1.000
_cell.length_c   1.000
_cell.angle_alpha   90.00
_cell.angle_beta   90.00
_cell.angle_gamma   90.00
#
_symmetry.space_group_name_H-M   'P 1'
#
loop_
_entity.id
_entity.type
_entity.pdbx_description
1 polymer ?
#
loop_
_entity_poly.entity_id
_entity_poly.type
_entity_poly.pdbx_seq_one_letter_code
_entity_poly.pdbx_strand_id
1 'polypeptide(L)'
;LDYVKHLNSSKRNEPVHDEIIAFETEDTERMLSVEVAMQWTTAYSESVHTYANTINTHEGGTHEEGFRTALTTLINRYARENKLLRDKDDNLTGDDIREGLTAVISVKIAEPQFEGQTKTKLGNSEARGFVSKAVTDHLGDWFERNPGPAKEIIRKAIMASHARLAARKARDNARRKSPLESFGMPGKLADCSSKDPERCEVYIVEGDSAGGSAKQGRNPETQAILPLRGKILNVERARLDKALGNAERSEEH
;
A
#
# COMPACT_ATOMS: atom_id res chain seq x y z
N LEU A 1 13.45 -4.88 25.89
CA LEU A 1 14.66 -5.02 25.05
C LEU A 1 14.88 -6.48 24.65
N ASP A 2 15.04 -7.39 25.59
CA ASP A 2 15.43 -8.78 25.31
C ASP A 2 14.39 -9.55 24.50
N TYR A 3 13.13 -9.22 24.66
CA TYR A 3 12.06 -9.84 23.88
C TYR A 3 12.12 -9.45 22.39
N VAL A 4 12.40 -8.20 22.06
CA VAL A 4 12.62 -7.76 20.66
C VAL A 4 13.84 -8.46 20.06
N LYS A 5 14.94 -8.57 20.82
CA LYS A 5 16.13 -9.33 20.40
C LYS A 5 15.79 -10.79 20.10
N HIS A 6 15.04 -11.43 20.98
CA HIS A 6 14.61 -12.81 20.82
C HIS A 6 13.75 -13.00 19.55
N LEU A 7 12.75 -12.11 19.33
CA LEU A 7 11.88 -12.16 18.16
C LEU A 7 12.67 -12.00 16.85
N ASN A 8 13.62 -11.08 16.79
CA ASN A 8 14.45 -10.86 15.61
C ASN A 8 15.41 -12.02 15.36
N SER A 9 16.06 -12.54 16.41
CA SER A 9 16.99 -13.67 16.31
C SER A 9 16.27 -14.95 15.85
N SER A 10 15.07 -15.22 16.36
CA SER A 10 14.28 -16.41 16.00
C SER A 10 13.90 -16.42 14.52
N LYS A 11 13.66 -15.25 13.93
CA LYS A 11 13.30 -15.07 12.51
C LYS A 11 14.52 -14.88 11.60
N ARG A 12 15.74 -14.83 12.14
CA ARG A 12 16.99 -14.57 11.41
C ARG A 12 16.94 -13.28 10.57
N ASN A 13 16.20 -12.28 11.05
CA ASN A 13 16.10 -10.98 10.39
C ASN A 13 17.30 -10.11 10.77
N GLU A 14 17.96 -9.54 9.76
CA GLU A 14 19.04 -8.58 9.99
C GLU A 14 18.44 -7.21 10.38
N PRO A 15 18.99 -6.52 11.40
CA PRO A 15 18.54 -5.20 11.77
C PRO A 15 18.94 -4.14 10.73
N VAL A 16 18.07 -3.15 10.52
CA VAL A 16 18.37 -1.96 9.70
C VAL A 16 19.22 -0.95 10.49
N HIS A 17 19.14 -1.01 11.81
CA HIS A 17 19.93 -0.21 12.76
C HIS A 17 20.29 -1.05 13.99
N ASP A 18 21.47 -0.82 14.56
CA ASP A 18 22.03 -1.69 15.61
C ASP A 18 21.29 -1.58 16.93
N GLU A 19 20.93 -0.37 17.32
CA GLU A 19 20.31 -0.07 18.62
C GLU A 19 18.79 -0.38 18.59
N ILE A 20 18.31 -1.10 19.61
CA ILE A 20 16.87 -1.23 19.84
C ILE A 20 16.37 0.06 20.48
N ILE A 21 15.40 0.70 19.84
CA ILE A 21 14.75 1.90 20.36
C ILE A 21 13.82 1.46 21.49
N ALA A 22 14.08 1.93 22.70
CA ALA A 22 13.26 1.59 23.86
C ALA A 22 13.09 2.79 24.79
N PHE A 23 11.89 2.91 25.34
CA PHE A 23 11.55 3.95 26.31
C PHE A 23 10.39 3.50 27.21
N GLU A 24 10.32 4.12 28.37
CA GLU A 24 9.22 4.00 29.32
C GLU A 24 8.73 5.39 29.72
N THR A 25 7.42 5.55 29.83
CA THR A 25 6.79 6.81 30.26
C THR A 25 5.67 6.49 31.23
N GLU A 26 5.54 7.28 32.27
CA GLU A 26 4.51 7.15 33.30
C GLU A 26 3.74 8.48 33.48
N ASP A 27 2.44 8.36 33.60
CA ASP A 27 1.52 9.43 34.03
C ASP A 27 0.93 9.02 35.38
N THR A 28 1.52 9.52 36.44
CA THR A 28 1.12 9.17 37.81
C THR A 28 -0.26 9.69 38.19
N GLU A 29 -0.71 10.80 37.59
CA GLU A 29 -2.04 11.36 37.85
C GLU A 29 -3.15 10.45 37.29
N ARG A 30 -2.90 9.89 36.11
CA ARG A 30 -3.83 8.97 35.43
C ARG A 30 -3.56 7.52 35.71
N MET A 31 -2.53 7.22 36.50
CA MET A 31 -2.07 5.85 36.77
C MET A 31 -1.90 5.03 35.49
N LEU A 32 -1.25 5.64 34.50
CA LEU A 32 -0.94 5.05 33.21
C LEU A 32 0.58 4.96 33.04
N SER A 33 1.08 3.83 32.58
CA SER A 33 2.45 3.74 32.08
C SER A 33 2.49 2.97 30.76
N VAL A 34 3.48 3.30 29.94
CA VAL A 34 3.77 2.59 28.70
C VAL A 34 5.26 2.30 28.59
N GLU A 35 5.56 1.07 28.25
CA GLU A 35 6.88 0.61 27.85
C GLU A 35 6.84 0.21 26.39
N VAL A 36 7.75 0.74 25.59
CA VAL A 36 7.87 0.44 24.16
C VAL A 36 9.29 0.02 23.86
N ALA A 37 9.44 -1.06 23.09
CA ALA A 37 10.70 -1.46 22.50
C ALA A 37 10.47 -1.80 21.03
N MET A 38 11.30 -1.27 20.11
CA MET A 38 11.12 -1.50 18.69
C MET A 38 12.44 -1.49 17.92
N GLN A 39 12.47 -2.19 16.80
CA GLN A 39 13.60 -2.22 15.87
C GLN A 39 13.09 -2.55 14.46
N TRP A 40 13.61 -1.85 13.45
CA TRP A 40 13.38 -2.21 12.05
C TRP A 40 14.41 -3.22 11.58
N THR A 41 13.96 -4.18 10.81
CA THR A 41 14.75 -5.26 10.22
C THR A 41 14.57 -5.32 8.71
N THR A 42 15.35 -6.15 8.03
CA THR A 42 15.23 -6.38 6.58
C THR A 42 13.99 -7.18 6.18
N ALA A 43 13.17 -7.64 7.12
CA ALA A 43 11.93 -8.36 6.85
C ALA A 43 10.91 -7.54 6.04
N TYR A 44 10.00 -8.24 5.38
CA TYR A 44 8.89 -7.63 4.61
C TYR A 44 7.58 -7.57 5.39
N SER A 45 7.49 -8.21 6.54
CA SER A 45 6.30 -8.24 7.40
C SER A 45 6.57 -7.54 8.72
N GLU A 46 5.51 -6.94 9.29
CA GLU A 46 5.54 -6.41 10.64
C GLU A 46 5.39 -7.53 11.70
N SER A 47 5.90 -7.28 12.90
CA SER A 47 5.76 -8.13 14.09
C SER A 47 5.49 -7.24 15.30
N VAL A 48 4.23 -6.85 15.50
CA VAL A 48 3.81 -5.98 16.60
C VAL A 48 3.12 -6.81 17.66
N HIS A 49 3.59 -6.72 18.89
CA HIS A 49 3.07 -7.44 20.06
C HIS A 49 2.62 -6.43 21.10
N THR A 50 1.38 -6.55 21.54
CA THR A 50 0.76 -5.59 22.45
C THR A 50 0.25 -6.25 23.72
N TYR A 51 0.43 -5.55 24.83
CA TYR A 51 0.07 -6.03 26.16
C TYR A 51 -0.63 -4.93 26.96
N ALA A 52 -1.62 -5.30 27.74
CA ALA A 52 -2.26 -4.45 28.75
C ALA A 52 -2.28 -5.18 30.09
N ASN A 53 -1.66 -4.60 31.11
CA ASN A 53 -1.51 -5.23 32.43
C ASN A 53 -0.99 -6.68 32.33
N THR A 54 0.05 -6.90 31.53
CA THR A 54 0.69 -8.20 31.21
C THR A 54 -0.17 -9.17 30.38
N ILE A 55 -1.42 -8.84 30.07
CA ILE A 55 -2.29 -9.66 29.23
C ILE A 55 -1.96 -9.37 27.77
N ASN A 56 -1.74 -10.41 26.96
CA ASN A 56 -1.50 -10.27 25.54
C ASN A 56 -2.79 -9.87 24.80
N THR A 57 -2.80 -8.69 24.22
CA THR A 57 -3.91 -8.13 23.44
C THR A 57 -3.70 -8.40 21.95
N HIS A 58 -3.83 -9.67 21.54
CA HIS A 58 -3.52 -10.08 20.17
C HIS A 58 -4.46 -9.50 19.10
N GLU A 59 -5.60 -8.93 19.47
CA GLU A 59 -6.48 -8.15 18.60
C GLU A 59 -6.19 -6.63 18.70
N GLY A 60 -5.12 -6.26 19.41
CA GLY A 60 -4.67 -4.87 19.55
C GLY A 60 -5.53 -4.07 20.52
N GLY A 61 -5.94 -2.88 20.11
CA GLY A 61 -6.75 -1.95 20.86
C GLY A 61 -6.21 -0.53 20.79
N THR A 62 -6.73 0.34 21.66
CA THR A 62 -6.46 1.78 21.65
C THR A 62 -4.98 2.15 21.80
N HIS A 63 -4.21 1.39 22.58
CA HIS A 63 -2.77 1.58 22.75
C HIS A 63 -1.99 1.27 21.45
N GLU A 64 -2.37 0.23 20.71
CA GLU A 64 -1.79 -0.08 19.40
C GLU A 64 -2.18 0.97 18.36
N GLU A 65 -3.44 1.40 18.36
CA GLU A 65 -3.90 2.47 17.46
C GLU A 65 -3.14 3.76 17.70
N GLY A 66 -2.89 4.13 18.96
CA GLY A 66 -2.06 5.28 19.33
C GLY A 66 -0.63 5.16 18.81
N PHE A 67 -0.02 4.00 18.97
CA PHE A 67 1.32 3.70 18.47
C PHE A 67 1.39 3.80 16.93
N ARG A 68 0.49 3.13 16.22
CA ARG A 68 0.43 3.12 14.74
C ARG A 68 0.23 4.53 14.16
N THR A 69 -0.65 5.31 14.78
CA THR A 69 -0.93 6.68 14.36
C THR A 69 0.29 7.58 14.58
N ALA A 70 0.90 7.50 15.75
CA ALA A 70 2.10 8.28 16.08
C ALA A 70 3.26 7.99 15.13
N LEU A 71 3.55 6.71 14.86
CA LEU A 71 4.58 6.31 13.90
C LEU A 71 4.35 6.93 12.54
N THR A 72 3.14 6.80 12.01
CA THR A 72 2.81 7.27 10.67
C THR A 72 2.96 8.78 10.56
N THR A 73 2.47 9.51 11.55
CA THR A 73 2.55 10.98 11.59
C THR A 73 3.98 11.47 11.74
N LEU A 74 4.71 10.91 12.70
CA LEU A 74 6.08 11.33 12.99
C LEU A 74 7.03 11.07 11.81
N ILE A 75 6.99 9.86 11.25
CA ILE A 75 7.90 9.47 10.16
C ILE A 75 7.63 10.27 8.90
N ASN A 76 6.37 10.51 8.54
CA ASN A 76 6.05 11.38 7.40
C ASN A 76 6.52 12.81 7.62
N ARG A 77 6.31 13.37 8.82
CA ARG A 77 6.78 14.72 9.17
C ARG A 77 8.30 14.80 9.05
N TYR A 78 9.03 13.92 9.72
CA TYR A 78 10.50 13.89 9.72
C TYR A 78 11.07 13.71 8.30
N ALA A 79 10.44 12.84 7.49
CA ALA A 79 10.87 12.60 6.11
C ALA A 79 10.75 13.85 5.24
N ARG A 80 9.71 14.68 5.44
CA ARG A 80 9.52 15.94 4.72
C ARG A 80 10.47 17.03 5.22
N GLU A 81 10.59 17.22 6.53
CA GLU A 81 11.49 18.20 7.15
C GLU A 81 12.94 17.98 6.72
N ASN A 82 13.36 16.70 6.62
CA ASN A 82 14.70 16.32 6.19
C ASN A 82 14.82 16.10 4.64
N LYS A 83 13.82 16.48 3.86
CA LYS A 83 13.81 16.39 2.39
C LYS A 83 14.05 14.97 1.83
N LEU A 84 13.71 13.95 2.59
CA LEU A 84 13.72 12.55 2.14
C LEU A 84 12.50 12.22 1.28
N LEU A 85 11.35 12.89 1.54
CA LEU A 85 10.18 12.95 0.69
C LEU A 85 10.07 14.35 0.09
N ARG A 86 9.81 14.43 -1.21
CA ARG A 86 9.56 15.70 -1.91
C ARG A 86 8.12 16.14 -1.70
N ASP A 87 7.82 17.43 -1.83
CA ASP A 87 6.46 17.98 -1.64
C ASP A 87 5.42 17.33 -2.55
N LYS A 88 5.83 16.89 -3.73
CA LYS A 88 4.98 16.21 -4.72
C LYS A 88 4.78 14.72 -4.49
N ASP A 89 5.57 14.13 -3.61
CA ASP A 89 5.47 12.69 -3.32
C ASP A 89 4.32 12.45 -2.32
N ASP A 90 3.57 11.37 -2.49
CA ASP A 90 2.53 10.97 -1.55
C ASP A 90 3.13 10.63 -0.18
N ASN A 91 2.33 10.77 0.86
CA ASN A 91 2.72 10.30 2.19
C ASN A 91 2.91 8.77 2.20
N LEU A 92 3.88 8.33 2.98
CA LEU A 92 4.06 6.92 3.27
C LEU A 92 2.83 6.40 4.04
N THR A 93 2.33 5.24 3.67
CA THR A 93 1.25 4.58 4.41
C THR A 93 1.79 3.94 5.69
N GLY A 94 0.89 3.67 6.65
CA GLY A 94 1.28 2.96 7.86
C GLY A 94 1.92 1.60 7.57
N ASP A 95 1.46 0.89 6.55
CA ASP A 95 2.02 -0.41 6.15
C ASP A 95 3.42 -0.28 5.57
N ASP A 96 3.69 0.76 4.76
CA ASP A 96 5.04 1.03 4.24
C ASP A 96 6.04 1.30 5.39
N ILE A 97 5.59 2.05 6.40
CA ILE A 97 6.41 2.43 7.57
C ILE A 97 6.69 1.24 8.48
N ARG A 98 5.71 0.35 8.65
CA ARG A 98 5.84 -0.80 9.53
C ARG A 98 6.43 -2.04 8.86
N GLU A 99 6.76 -1.97 7.58
CA GLU A 99 7.45 -3.07 6.90
C GLU A 99 8.80 -3.37 7.59
N GLY A 100 8.94 -4.59 8.08
CA GLY A 100 10.11 -5.05 8.82
C GLY A 100 10.19 -4.56 10.27
N LEU A 101 9.18 -3.87 10.78
CA LEU A 101 9.12 -3.44 12.17
C LEU A 101 8.85 -4.62 13.11
N THR A 102 9.70 -4.82 14.09
CA THR A 102 9.41 -5.61 15.29
C THR A 102 9.20 -4.64 16.45
N ALA A 103 8.03 -4.70 17.10
CA ALA A 103 7.69 -3.82 18.21
C ALA A 103 6.95 -4.57 19.32
N VAL A 104 7.23 -4.17 20.56
CA VAL A 104 6.52 -4.62 21.75
C VAL A 104 6.03 -3.37 22.48
N ILE A 105 4.73 -3.29 22.72
CA ILE A 105 4.06 -2.21 23.43
C ILE A 105 3.36 -2.79 24.64
N SER A 106 3.73 -2.36 25.82
CA SER A 106 3.12 -2.78 27.08
C SER A 106 2.60 -1.57 27.82
N VAL A 107 1.31 -1.56 28.11
CA VAL A 107 0.67 -0.52 28.94
C VAL A 107 0.24 -1.11 30.28
N LYS A 108 0.39 -0.31 31.32
CA LYS A 108 -0.22 -0.57 32.64
C LYS A 108 -1.25 0.52 32.89
N ILE A 109 -2.44 0.11 33.27
CA ILE A 109 -3.58 1.00 33.48
C ILE A 109 -4.38 0.51 34.70
N ALA A 110 -4.81 1.43 35.57
CA ALA A 110 -5.48 1.07 36.82
C ALA A 110 -6.80 0.30 36.59
N GLU A 111 -7.61 0.78 35.65
CA GLU A 111 -8.91 0.19 35.33
C GLU A 111 -8.98 -0.20 33.84
N PRO A 112 -8.41 -1.35 33.45
CA PRO A 112 -8.40 -1.77 32.07
C PRO A 112 -9.80 -2.16 31.60
N GLN A 113 -10.25 -1.55 30.52
CA GLN A 113 -11.49 -1.90 29.82
C GLN A 113 -11.14 -2.71 28.59
N PHE A 114 -11.54 -3.97 28.57
CA PHE A 114 -11.32 -4.84 27.43
C PHE A 114 -12.62 -5.03 26.64
N GLU A 115 -12.49 -5.13 25.33
CA GLU A 115 -13.58 -5.59 24.47
C GLU A 115 -13.71 -7.12 24.61
N GLY A 116 -14.84 -7.55 25.16
CA GLY A 116 -15.16 -8.96 25.35
C GLY A 116 -14.50 -9.63 26.57
N GLN A 117 -14.99 -10.81 26.89
CA GLN A 117 -14.56 -11.59 28.06
C GLN A 117 -13.14 -12.19 27.91
N THR A 118 -12.67 -12.34 26.69
CA THR A 118 -11.36 -12.92 26.38
C THR A 118 -10.19 -11.95 26.58
N LYS A 119 -10.47 -10.66 26.84
CA LYS A 119 -9.48 -9.60 27.08
C LYS A 119 -8.45 -9.43 25.96
N THR A 120 -8.85 -9.71 24.73
CA THR A 120 -7.96 -9.73 23.56
C THR A 120 -7.71 -8.36 22.97
N LYS A 121 -8.55 -7.37 23.30
CA LYS A 121 -8.49 -6.01 22.78
C LYS A 121 -8.74 -4.98 23.87
N LEU A 122 -7.87 -3.98 23.98
CA LEU A 122 -8.00 -2.89 24.95
C LEU A 122 -8.88 -1.77 24.38
N GLY A 123 -9.87 -1.32 25.18
CA GLY A 123 -10.84 -0.29 24.79
C GLY A 123 -10.63 1.10 25.38
N ASN A 124 -9.74 1.27 26.37
CA ASN A 124 -9.50 2.54 27.06
C ASN A 124 -9.08 3.66 26.12
N SER A 125 -9.92 4.68 25.93
CA SER A 125 -9.65 5.79 25.00
C SER A 125 -8.44 6.64 25.41
N GLU A 126 -8.19 6.81 26.70
CA GLU A 126 -7.05 7.54 27.27
C GLU A 126 -5.71 6.92 26.89
N ALA A 127 -5.65 5.59 26.75
CA ALA A 127 -4.43 4.88 26.35
C ALA A 127 -3.96 5.28 24.95
N ARG A 128 -4.87 5.55 24.00
CA ARG A 128 -4.53 5.99 22.64
C ARG A 128 -3.71 7.29 22.68
N GLY A 129 -4.25 8.32 23.34
CA GLY A 129 -3.60 9.62 23.41
C GLY A 129 -2.27 9.59 24.14
N PHE A 130 -2.21 8.86 25.25
CA PHE A 130 -1.02 8.71 26.08
C PHE A 130 0.11 8.01 25.29
N VAL A 131 -0.17 6.86 24.67
CA VAL A 131 0.82 6.13 23.87
C VAL A 131 1.26 6.95 22.66
N SER A 132 0.32 7.61 21.96
CA SER A 132 0.63 8.45 20.82
C SER A 132 1.59 9.58 21.19
N LYS A 133 1.36 10.25 22.33
CA LYS A 133 2.26 11.29 22.83
C LYS A 133 3.62 10.73 23.19
N ALA A 134 3.69 9.66 23.98
CA ALA A 134 4.94 9.03 24.38
C ALA A 134 5.81 8.63 23.18
N VAL A 135 5.20 7.99 22.17
CA VAL A 135 5.89 7.59 20.93
C VAL A 135 6.39 8.82 20.16
N THR A 136 5.56 9.85 20.03
CA THR A 136 5.93 11.07 19.29
C THR A 136 7.12 11.77 19.95
N ASP A 137 7.10 11.90 21.27
CA ASP A 137 8.13 12.60 22.00
C ASP A 137 9.46 11.80 21.99
N HIS A 138 9.44 10.55 22.44
CA HIS A 138 10.65 9.74 22.57
C HIS A 138 11.27 9.31 21.24
N LEU A 139 10.45 8.89 20.27
CA LEU A 139 10.97 8.51 18.96
C LEU A 139 11.41 9.72 18.16
N GLY A 140 10.73 10.88 18.33
CA GLY A 140 11.16 12.14 17.73
C GLY A 140 12.55 12.54 18.22
N ASP A 141 12.76 12.54 19.52
CA ASP A 141 14.07 12.81 20.14
C ASP A 141 15.14 11.80 19.69
N TRP A 142 14.77 10.53 19.54
CA TRP A 142 15.71 9.52 19.06
C TRP A 142 16.12 9.78 17.62
N PHE A 143 15.18 10.15 16.74
CA PHE A 143 15.46 10.47 15.33
C PHE A 143 16.39 11.69 15.21
N GLU A 144 16.19 12.71 16.03
CA GLU A 144 17.04 13.89 16.03
C GLU A 144 18.48 13.57 16.49
N ARG A 145 18.62 12.70 17.49
CA ARG A 145 19.94 12.27 18.00
C ARG A 145 20.63 11.25 17.10
N ASN A 146 19.87 10.50 16.28
CA ASN A 146 20.37 9.41 15.44
C ASN A 146 19.97 9.61 13.95
N PRO A 147 20.39 10.69 13.29
CA PRO A 147 19.94 11.01 11.94
C PRO A 147 20.35 9.99 10.88
N GLY A 148 21.45 9.26 11.09
CA GLY A 148 21.89 8.17 10.20
C GLY A 148 20.91 7.01 10.19
N PRO A 149 20.71 6.32 11.31
CA PRO A 149 19.71 5.27 11.47
C PRO A 149 18.29 5.70 11.10
N ALA A 150 17.86 6.92 11.46
CA ALA A 150 16.56 7.46 11.08
C ALA A 150 16.37 7.52 9.56
N LYS A 151 17.41 7.94 8.81
CA LYS A 151 17.38 7.95 7.33
C LYS A 151 17.27 6.54 6.75
N GLU A 152 17.94 5.55 7.31
CA GLU A 152 17.86 4.17 6.83
C GLU A 152 16.45 3.58 7.05
N ILE A 153 15.83 3.83 8.19
CA ILE A 153 14.43 3.46 8.47
C ILE A 153 13.50 4.07 7.42
N ILE A 154 13.63 5.37 7.15
CA ILE A 154 12.79 6.07 6.18
C ILE A 154 13.05 5.60 4.76
N ARG A 155 14.30 5.35 4.38
CA ARG A 155 14.64 4.78 3.06
C ARG A 155 13.96 3.44 2.85
N LYS A 156 13.98 2.56 3.86
CA LYS A 156 13.27 1.29 3.79
C LYS A 156 11.77 1.49 3.55
N ALA A 157 11.12 2.39 4.29
CA ALA A 157 9.70 2.71 4.10
C ALA A 157 9.39 3.28 2.70
N ILE A 158 10.29 4.12 2.14
CA ILE A 158 10.17 4.64 0.77
C ILE A 158 10.29 3.49 -0.25
N MET A 159 11.22 2.57 -0.05
CA MET A 159 11.36 1.38 -0.92
C MET A 159 10.10 0.50 -0.88
N ALA A 160 9.53 0.27 0.30
CA ALA A 160 8.27 -0.44 0.48
C ALA A 160 7.12 0.23 -0.27
N SER A 161 7.00 1.55 -0.17
CA SER A 161 6.00 2.34 -0.90
C SER A 161 6.15 2.21 -2.41
N HIS A 162 7.38 2.32 -2.93
CA HIS A 162 7.65 2.13 -4.36
C HIS A 162 7.29 0.72 -4.83
N ALA A 163 7.64 -0.31 -4.07
CA ALA A 163 7.30 -1.69 -4.40
C ALA A 163 5.78 -1.91 -4.42
N ARG A 164 5.05 -1.37 -3.44
CA ARG A 164 3.58 -1.43 -3.37
C ARG A 164 2.93 -0.74 -4.56
N LEU A 165 3.39 0.47 -4.92
CA LEU A 165 2.87 1.22 -6.07
C LEU A 165 3.16 0.52 -7.39
N ALA A 166 4.37 -0.04 -7.56
CA ALA A 166 4.74 -0.82 -8.73
C ALA A 166 3.86 -2.08 -8.86
N ALA A 167 3.64 -2.81 -7.76
CA ALA A 167 2.79 -3.98 -7.73
C ALA A 167 1.32 -3.64 -8.05
N ARG A 168 0.81 -2.51 -7.56
CA ARG A 168 -0.53 -2.02 -7.90
C ARG A 168 -0.65 -1.71 -9.39
N LYS A 169 0.33 -0.97 -9.94
CA LYS A 169 0.36 -0.64 -11.37
C LYS A 169 0.44 -1.89 -12.24
N ALA A 170 1.23 -2.88 -11.85
CA ALA A 170 1.34 -4.16 -12.57
C ALA A 170 -0.01 -4.92 -12.56
N ARG A 171 -0.70 -4.98 -11.42
CA ARG A 171 -2.04 -5.59 -11.29
C ARG A 171 -3.09 -4.86 -12.13
N ASP A 172 -3.09 -3.53 -12.11
CA ASP A 172 -4.02 -2.72 -12.90
C ASP A 172 -3.79 -2.93 -14.40
N ASN A 173 -2.52 -3.04 -14.83
CA ASN A 173 -2.17 -3.35 -16.21
C ASN A 173 -2.57 -4.78 -16.61
N ALA A 174 -2.38 -5.76 -15.73
CA ALA A 174 -2.81 -7.14 -15.97
C ALA A 174 -4.34 -7.24 -16.08
N ARG A 175 -5.08 -6.57 -15.19
CA ARG A 175 -6.55 -6.50 -15.25
C ARG A 175 -7.08 -5.82 -16.50
N ARG A 176 -6.34 -4.87 -17.09
CA ARG A 176 -6.68 -4.25 -18.37
C ARG A 176 -6.48 -5.18 -19.55
N LYS A 177 -5.44 -6.02 -19.51
CA LYS A 177 -5.21 -7.03 -20.56
C LYS A 177 -6.23 -8.17 -20.50
N SER A 178 -6.59 -8.60 -19.30
CA SER A 178 -7.49 -9.76 -19.09
C SER A 178 -8.92 -9.56 -19.59
N PRO A 179 -9.63 -8.42 -19.40
CA PRO A 179 -10.96 -8.24 -19.98
C PRO A 179 -10.98 -8.22 -21.50
N LEU A 180 -9.94 -7.63 -22.12
CA LEU A 180 -9.81 -7.59 -23.58
C LEU A 180 -9.48 -8.95 -24.19
N GLU A 181 -8.70 -9.78 -23.48
CA GLU A 181 -8.40 -11.16 -23.89
C GLU A 181 -9.58 -12.11 -23.60
N SER A 182 -10.33 -11.88 -22.50
CA SER A 182 -11.46 -12.74 -22.09
C SER A 182 -12.75 -12.50 -22.92
N PHE A 183 -12.91 -11.31 -23.49
CA PHE A 183 -14.10 -10.99 -24.28
C PHE A 183 -13.91 -11.25 -25.78
N GLY A 184 -12.91 -12.03 -26.18
CA GLY A 184 -12.74 -12.36 -27.61
C GLY A 184 -12.53 -11.14 -28.50
N MET A 185 -12.14 -9.98 -27.94
CA MET A 185 -11.71 -8.87 -28.76
C MET A 185 -10.54 -9.34 -29.61
N PRO A 186 -10.60 -9.22 -30.92
CA PRO A 186 -9.58 -9.74 -31.81
C PRO A 186 -8.23 -9.20 -31.36
N GLY A 187 -7.19 -10.06 -31.27
CA GLY A 187 -5.80 -9.69 -30.91
C GLY A 187 -5.19 -8.63 -31.84
N LYS A 188 -6.05 -7.95 -32.59
CA LYS A 188 -5.78 -6.90 -33.55
C LYS A 188 -6.03 -5.50 -33.05
N LEU A 189 -6.76 -5.31 -31.92
CA LEU A 189 -6.96 -3.98 -31.34
C LEU A 189 -5.63 -3.40 -30.84
N ALA A 190 -5.27 -2.28 -31.38
CA ALA A 190 -4.18 -1.47 -30.84
C ALA A 190 -4.78 -0.40 -29.91
N ASP A 191 -4.82 -0.70 -28.61
CA ASP A 191 -5.43 0.15 -27.58
C ASP A 191 -4.63 1.44 -27.32
N CYS A 192 -5.29 2.47 -26.77
CA CYS A 192 -4.66 3.71 -26.30
C CYS A 192 -4.26 3.60 -24.82
N SER A 193 -3.35 4.46 -24.36
CA SER A 193 -2.86 4.43 -22.99
C SER A 193 -3.67 5.30 -22.01
N SER A 194 -4.48 6.24 -22.51
CA SER A 194 -5.37 7.08 -21.68
C SER A 194 -6.46 6.24 -21.02
N LYS A 195 -6.85 6.66 -19.81
CA LYS A 195 -7.95 6.05 -19.02
C LYS A 195 -9.22 6.88 -19.07
N ASP A 196 -9.14 8.07 -19.64
CA ASP A 196 -10.23 9.02 -19.71
C ASP A 196 -11.04 8.73 -20.98
N PRO A 197 -12.23 8.16 -20.89
CA PRO A 197 -13.05 7.81 -22.05
C PRO A 197 -13.48 9.04 -22.87
N GLU A 198 -13.59 10.22 -22.26
CA GLU A 198 -13.95 11.45 -22.97
C GLU A 198 -12.83 11.95 -23.90
N ARG A 199 -11.59 11.50 -23.70
CA ARG A 199 -10.42 11.83 -24.50
C ARG A 199 -10.01 10.73 -25.47
N CYS A 200 -10.62 9.54 -25.35
CA CYS A 200 -10.24 8.41 -26.17
C CYS A 200 -11.12 8.29 -27.43
N GLU A 201 -10.47 7.98 -28.54
CA GLU A 201 -11.09 7.76 -29.84
C GLU A 201 -10.79 6.35 -30.34
N VAL A 202 -11.75 5.69 -30.96
CA VAL A 202 -11.55 4.39 -31.62
C VAL A 202 -11.71 4.56 -33.13
N TYR A 203 -10.67 4.21 -33.87
CA TYR A 203 -10.68 4.21 -35.33
C TYR A 203 -10.85 2.78 -35.84
N ILE A 204 -11.95 2.53 -36.53
CA ILE A 204 -12.22 1.26 -37.20
C ILE A 204 -11.71 1.37 -38.63
N VAL A 205 -10.80 0.46 -39.03
CA VAL A 205 -10.15 0.48 -40.35
C VAL A 205 -10.35 -0.86 -41.05
N GLU A 206 -10.45 -0.82 -42.41
CA GLU A 206 -10.63 -2.01 -43.21
C GLU A 206 -9.31 -2.74 -43.44
N GLY A 207 -9.17 -3.92 -42.89
CA GLY A 207 -8.08 -4.84 -43.13
C GLY A 207 -6.78 -4.55 -42.41
N ASP A 208 -5.92 -5.55 -42.36
CA ASP A 208 -4.65 -5.50 -41.60
C ASP A 208 -3.64 -4.50 -42.18
N SER A 209 -3.64 -4.28 -43.49
CA SER A 209 -2.76 -3.30 -44.16
C SER A 209 -3.07 -1.86 -43.73
N ALA A 210 -4.35 -1.46 -43.74
CA ALA A 210 -4.78 -0.15 -43.27
C ALA A 210 -4.57 -0.01 -41.78
N GLY A 211 -4.80 -1.09 -41.00
CA GLY A 211 -4.50 -1.17 -39.59
C GLY A 211 -3.05 -0.93 -39.26
N GLY A 212 -2.13 -1.48 -40.04
CA GLY A 212 -0.68 -1.27 -39.87
C GLY A 212 -0.28 0.19 -40.03
N SER A 213 -0.73 0.84 -41.09
CA SER A 213 -0.46 2.26 -41.39
C SER A 213 -1.11 3.18 -40.35
N ALA A 214 -2.35 2.90 -39.94
CA ALA A 214 -3.04 3.66 -38.91
C ALA A 214 -2.37 3.56 -37.54
N LYS A 215 -1.87 2.36 -37.17
CA LYS A 215 -1.09 2.16 -35.94
C LYS A 215 0.18 2.99 -35.87
N GLN A 216 0.83 3.19 -37.01
CA GLN A 216 2.05 4.02 -37.07
C GLN A 216 1.76 5.51 -36.99
N GLY A 217 0.65 5.98 -37.55
CA GLY A 217 0.28 7.39 -37.61
C GLY A 217 -0.54 7.92 -36.44
N ARG A 218 -1.06 7.03 -35.56
CA ARG A 218 -1.95 7.43 -34.44
C ARG A 218 -1.24 8.13 -33.29
N ASN A 219 -1.99 8.86 -32.50
CA ASN A 219 -1.56 9.23 -31.17
C ASN A 219 -1.79 8.04 -30.18
N PRO A 220 -0.72 7.33 -29.71
CA PRO A 220 -0.88 6.18 -28.84
C PRO A 220 -1.50 6.51 -27.48
N GLU A 221 -1.54 7.77 -27.06
CA GLU A 221 -2.12 8.19 -25.79
C GLU A 221 -3.64 8.13 -25.82
N THR A 222 -4.27 8.61 -26.91
CA THR A 222 -5.72 8.82 -26.96
C THR A 222 -6.43 8.06 -28.07
N GLN A 223 -5.69 7.50 -29.04
CA GLN A 223 -6.28 6.87 -30.23
C GLN A 223 -6.04 5.36 -30.25
N ALA A 224 -7.13 4.60 -30.32
CA ALA A 224 -7.14 3.15 -30.50
C ALA A 224 -7.48 2.80 -31.96
N ILE A 225 -6.85 1.74 -32.52
CA ILE A 225 -7.09 1.27 -33.89
C ILE A 225 -7.62 -0.17 -33.85
N LEU A 226 -8.79 -0.40 -34.44
CA LEU A 226 -9.41 -1.71 -34.60
C LEU A 226 -9.49 -2.05 -36.10
N PRO A 227 -8.60 -2.90 -36.64
CA PRO A 227 -8.72 -3.38 -38.00
C PRO A 227 -9.76 -4.50 -38.09
N LEU A 228 -10.78 -4.31 -38.92
CA LEU A 228 -11.77 -5.34 -39.23
C LEU A 228 -11.31 -6.17 -40.44
N ARG A 229 -11.57 -7.48 -40.40
CA ARG A 229 -11.17 -8.43 -41.44
C ARG A 229 -12.15 -8.39 -42.62
N GLY A 230 -11.66 -8.00 -43.79
CA GLY A 230 -12.48 -7.99 -45.01
C GLY A 230 -13.31 -6.72 -45.23
N LYS A 231 -14.10 -6.70 -46.27
CA LYS A 231 -14.98 -5.57 -46.57
C LYS A 231 -16.09 -5.42 -45.54
N ILE A 232 -16.19 -4.22 -44.97
CA ILE A 232 -17.29 -3.87 -44.05
C ILE A 232 -18.62 -4.05 -44.79
N LEU A 233 -19.46 -4.91 -44.26
CA LEU A 233 -20.80 -5.18 -44.87
C LEU A 233 -21.74 -4.00 -44.56
N ASN A 234 -22.31 -3.40 -45.60
CA ASN A 234 -23.37 -2.42 -45.41
C ASN A 234 -24.65 -3.12 -44.93
N VAL A 235 -24.91 -3.13 -43.64
CA VAL A 235 -26.02 -3.83 -42.99
C VAL A 235 -27.38 -3.27 -43.35
N GLU A 236 -27.47 -1.99 -43.77
CA GLU A 236 -28.75 -1.39 -44.25
C GLU A 236 -29.22 -1.95 -45.59
N ARG A 237 -28.28 -2.39 -46.44
CA ARG A 237 -28.53 -2.92 -47.76
C ARG A 237 -28.38 -4.45 -47.85
N ALA A 238 -27.82 -5.08 -46.85
CA ALA A 238 -27.60 -6.51 -46.84
C ALA A 238 -28.84 -7.25 -46.37
N ARG A 239 -29.06 -8.46 -46.91
CA ARG A 239 -30.09 -9.37 -46.41
C ARG A 239 -29.69 -9.84 -45.00
N LEU A 240 -30.71 -10.05 -44.16
CA LEU A 240 -30.51 -10.39 -42.73
C LEU A 240 -29.66 -11.66 -42.54
N ASP A 241 -29.81 -12.66 -43.42
CA ASP A 241 -29.04 -13.89 -43.44
C ASP A 241 -27.52 -13.64 -43.68
N LYS A 242 -27.19 -12.68 -44.57
CA LYS A 242 -25.80 -12.27 -44.80
C LYS A 242 -25.25 -11.43 -43.66
N ALA A 243 -26.07 -10.61 -43.04
CA ALA A 243 -25.66 -9.79 -41.91
C ALA A 243 -25.36 -10.65 -40.65
N LEU A 244 -26.19 -11.70 -40.45
CA LEU A 244 -26.02 -12.63 -39.31
C LEU A 244 -24.92 -13.69 -39.52
N GLY A 245 -24.59 -13.99 -40.80
CA GLY A 245 -23.51 -14.94 -41.16
C GLY A 245 -22.12 -14.32 -41.30
N ASN A 246 -21.96 -13.05 -40.96
CA ASN A 246 -20.65 -12.40 -41.00
C ASN A 246 -19.81 -12.79 -39.78
N ALA A 247 -18.66 -13.42 -39.98
CA ALA A 247 -17.79 -13.95 -38.93
C ALA A 247 -17.33 -12.89 -37.94
N GLU A 248 -17.14 -11.67 -38.40
CA GLU A 248 -16.70 -10.53 -37.51
C GLU A 248 -17.81 -10.08 -36.52
N ARG A 249 -19.09 -10.51 -36.76
CA ARG A 249 -20.19 -10.23 -35.85
C ARG A 249 -20.49 -11.39 -34.90
N SER A 250 -20.15 -12.61 -35.30
CA SER A 250 -20.41 -13.81 -34.47
C SER A 250 -19.38 -13.99 -33.31
N GLU A 251 -18.32 -13.23 -33.30
CA GLU A 251 -17.33 -13.24 -32.19
C GLU A 251 -17.71 -12.28 -31.04
N GLU A 252 -18.84 -11.56 -31.14
CA GLU A 252 -19.34 -10.65 -30.09
C GLU A 252 -20.41 -11.28 -29.16
N HIS A 253 -20.49 -12.60 -29.09
CA HIS A 253 -21.43 -13.30 -28.18
C HIS A 253 -20.72 -14.22 -27.22
#